data_936205857713a25f5b711a7c92a50eb1
#
_entry.id   936205857713a25f5b711a7c92a50eb1
#
_cell.length_a   1.000
_cell.length_b   1.000
_cell.length_c   1.000
_cell.angle_alpha   90.00
_cell.angle_beta   90.00
_cell.angle_gamma   90.00
#
_symmetry.space_group_name_H-M   'P 1'
#
loop_
_entity.id
_entity.type
_entity.pdbx_description
1 polymer ?
#
loop_
_entity_poly.entity_id
_entity_poly.type
_entity_poly.pdbx_seq_one_letter_code
_entity_poly.pdbx_strand_id
1 'polypeptide(L)'
;MSDAVQIKNGKDYKAFNTGAYPVYGSGGIMTYIDVYCYDKPSVLIPRKGSLSNLFYVEKPFWNVDTVFYTEIDESLVIPKFLYYTLQTKHLDKLNKAGGVPSLTQSILNKLVISIPSLKEQKQIVLTLDRFDQQCNDISEGLPAEIEARQKQYEYYRDKLLTFKPLKEN
;
A
#
# COMPACT_ATOMS: atom_id res chain seq x y z
N MET A 1 -19.66 7.87 3.84
CA MET A 1 -18.89 6.65 4.12
C MET A 1 -19.41 5.89 5.35
N SER A 2 -19.87 6.57 6.38
CA SER A 2 -20.36 5.96 7.63
C SER A 2 -21.45 4.90 7.52
N ASP A 3 -22.20 4.87 6.44
CA ASP A 3 -23.32 3.92 6.25
C ASP A 3 -22.87 2.49 5.89
N ALA A 4 -21.66 2.36 5.35
CA ALA A 4 -21.10 1.08 4.89
C ALA A 4 -19.76 0.74 5.54
N VAL A 5 -19.16 1.67 6.30
CA VAL A 5 -17.82 1.52 6.85
C VAL A 5 -17.73 2.14 8.24
N GLN A 6 -17.34 1.36 9.22
CA GLN A 6 -17.04 1.84 10.57
C GLN A 6 -15.54 2.02 10.74
N ILE A 7 -15.12 3.17 11.24
CA ILE A 7 -13.70 3.47 11.48
C ILE A 7 -13.38 3.22 12.96
N LYS A 8 -12.38 2.42 13.21
CA LYS A 8 -11.95 2.01 14.56
C LYS A 8 -10.54 2.49 14.86
N ASN A 9 -10.28 2.75 16.14
CA ASN A 9 -8.94 3.11 16.60
C ASN A 9 -8.07 1.87 16.79
N GLY A 10 -6.79 2.01 16.50
CA GLY A 10 -5.79 1.05 16.97
C GLY A 10 -5.50 1.19 18.47
N LYS A 11 -4.70 0.26 19.00
CA LYS A 11 -4.35 0.15 20.42
C LYS A 11 -2.87 -0.15 20.60
N ASP A 12 -2.33 0.15 21.80
CA ASP A 12 -0.97 -0.25 22.15
C ASP A 12 -0.82 -1.78 22.11
N TYR A 13 0.34 -2.24 21.67
CA TYR A 13 0.67 -3.66 21.50
C TYR A 13 1.74 -4.17 22.49
N LYS A 14 2.35 -3.28 23.27
CA LYS A 14 3.55 -3.59 24.10
C LYS A 14 3.34 -4.62 25.19
N ALA A 15 2.08 -4.91 25.53
CA ALA A 15 1.72 -5.92 26.52
C ALA A 15 1.71 -7.35 25.97
N PHE A 16 1.89 -7.55 24.65
CA PHE A 16 1.79 -8.84 23.99
C PHE A 16 3.18 -9.40 23.65
N ASN A 17 3.26 -10.72 23.50
CA ASN A 17 4.49 -11.41 23.13
C ASN A 17 4.72 -11.37 21.61
N THR A 18 5.95 -11.66 21.20
CA THR A 18 6.28 -11.86 19.78
C THR A 18 5.50 -13.05 19.22
N GLY A 19 4.97 -12.92 18.02
CA GLY A 19 4.11 -13.93 17.39
C GLY A 19 4.01 -13.81 15.87
N ALA A 20 2.88 -14.21 15.29
CA ALA A 20 2.68 -14.34 13.85
C ALA A 20 1.89 -13.16 13.23
N TYR A 21 1.24 -12.32 14.02
CA TYR A 21 0.35 -11.28 13.49
C TYR A 21 1.07 -9.94 13.35
N PRO A 22 1.05 -9.33 12.17
CA PRO A 22 1.72 -8.06 11.92
C PRO A 22 1.06 -6.91 12.70
N VAL A 23 1.89 -6.03 13.26
CA VAL A 23 1.49 -4.79 13.91
C VAL A 23 1.76 -3.63 12.97
N TYR A 24 0.71 -2.95 12.53
CA TYR A 24 0.81 -1.82 11.62
C TYR A 24 0.90 -0.48 12.36
N GLY A 25 1.89 0.31 11.96
CA GLY A 25 1.99 1.75 12.23
C GLY A 25 1.78 2.56 10.94
N SER A 26 1.88 3.89 11.01
CA SER A 26 1.70 4.78 9.85
C SER A 26 2.75 4.61 8.75
N GLY A 27 3.89 4.00 9.05
CA GLY A 27 4.95 3.69 8.09
C GLY A 27 4.92 2.26 7.54
N GLY A 28 3.99 1.41 8.00
CA GLY A 28 3.91 0.00 7.65
C GLY A 28 4.05 -0.94 8.84
N ILE A 29 4.48 -2.17 8.61
CA ILE A 29 4.66 -3.19 9.65
C ILE A 29 5.83 -2.81 10.54
N MET A 30 5.58 -2.75 11.85
CA MET A 30 6.57 -2.40 12.89
C MET A 30 7.16 -3.64 13.55
N THR A 31 6.35 -4.65 13.82
CA THR A 31 6.70 -5.88 14.52
C THR A 31 5.63 -6.94 14.31
N TYR A 32 5.78 -8.11 14.97
CA TYR A 32 4.79 -9.19 14.98
C TYR A 32 4.49 -9.60 16.42
N ILE A 33 3.22 -9.87 16.72
CA ILE A 33 2.76 -10.29 18.05
C ILE A 33 1.87 -11.55 17.97
N ASP A 34 1.57 -12.13 19.13
CA ASP A 34 0.84 -13.40 19.29
C ASP A 34 -0.69 -13.25 19.26
N VAL A 35 -1.19 -12.02 19.17
CA VAL A 35 -2.62 -11.71 19.11
C VAL A 35 -2.94 -10.78 17.93
N TYR A 36 -4.19 -10.77 17.50
CA TYR A 36 -4.69 -9.83 16.48
C TYR A 36 -5.89 -9.03 17.03
N CYS A 37 -6.14 -7.86 16.46
CA CYS A 37 -7.31 -7.04 16.83
C CYS A 37 -8.47 -7.21 15.85
N TYR A 38 -8.19 -7.62 14.62
CA TYR A 38 -9.17 -7.82 13.57
C TYR A 38 -8.70 -8.86 12.56
N ASP A 39 -9.62 -9.71 12.07
CA ASP A 39 -9.32 -10.89 11.24
C ASP A 39 -10.02 -10.90 9.88
N LYS A 40 -10.69 -9.80 9.51
CA LYS A 40 -11.36 -9.65 8.22
C LYS A 40 -10.62 -8.64 7.33
N PRO A 41 -10.90 -8.62 6.01
CA PRO A 41 -10.34 -7.61 5.11
C PRO A 41 -10.62 -6.19 5.60
N SER A 42 -9.60 -5.35 5.61
CA SER A 42 -9.68 -4.00 6.13
C SER A 42 -8.78 -3.04 5.36
N VAL A 43 -9.15 -1.76 5.36
CA VAL A 43 -8.28 -0.68 4.93
C VAL A 43 -7.75 0.05 6.16
N LEU A 44 -6.43 0.11 6.26
CA LEU A 44 -5.75 0.84 7.32
C LEU A 44 -5.47 2.27 6.87
N ILE A 45 -5.88 3.23 7.70
CA ILE A 45 -5.80 4.66 7.40
C ILE A 45 -4.93 5.34 8.46
N PRO A 46 -3.71 5.80 8.12
CA PRO A 46 -2.90 6.58 9.05
C PRO A 46 -3.63 7.85 9.51
N ARG A 47 -3.65 8.08 10.82
CA ARG A 47 -4.21 9.29 11.42
C ARG A 47 -3.14 10.35 11.74
N LYS A 48 -1.87 9.95 11.81
CA LYS A 48 -0.71 10.81 12.04
C LYS A 48 0.47 10.35 11.18
N GLY A 49 1.37 11.26 10.84
CA GLY A 49 2.54 10.97 10.03
C GLY A 49 2.21 10.90 8.54
N SER A 50 2.52 9.79 7.88
CA SER A 50 2.34 9.63 6.42
C SER A 50 0.88 9.33 6.08
N LEU A 51 0.04 10.36 6.02
CA LEU A 51 -1.41 10.25 5.79
C LEU A 51 -1.80 9.64 4.42
N SER A 52 -0.89 9.63 3.46
CA SER A 52 -1.08 9.02 2.13
C SER A 52 -0.85 7.51 2.11
N ASN A 53 -0.22 6.95 3.16
CA ASN A 53 0.11 5.53 3.21
C ASN A 53 -1.10 4.71 3.64
N LEU A 54 -1.96 4.36 2.71
CA LEU A 54 -3.05 3.42 2.96
C LEU A 54 -2.52 1.99 2.82
N PHE A 55 -3.00 1.09 3.69
CA PHE A 55 -2.70 -0.34 3.55
C PHE A 55 -4.00 -1.12 3.38
N TYR A 56 -4.00 -2.05 2.44
CA TYR A 56 -5.04 -3.06 2.31
C TYR A 56 -4.55 -4.36 2.95
N VAL A 57 -5.31 -4.89 3.91
CA VAL A 57 -4.93 -6.07 4.69
C VAL A 57 -6.08 -7.08 4.67
N GLU A 58 -5.77 -8.31 4.26
CA GLU A 58 -6.74 -9.42 4.17
C GLU A 58 -6.61 -10.44 5.31
N LYS A 59 -5.44 -10.48 5.96
CA LYS A 59 -5.12 -11.43 7.01
C LYS A 59 -5.28 -10.80 8.39
N PRO A 60 -5.41 -11.60 9.46
CA PRO A 60 -5.45 -11.06 10.82
C PRO A 60 -4.25 -10.15 11.13
N PHE A 61 -4.51 -9.03 11.78
CA PHE A 61 -3.52 -8.00 12.06
C PHE A 61 -3.80 -7.29 13.40
N TRP A 62 -2.81 -6.52 13.85
CA TRP A 62 -2.92 -5.51 14.88
C TRP A 62 -2.53 -4.14 14.31
N ASN A 63 -3.08 -3.06 14.84
CA ASN A 63 -2.66 -1.71 14.50
C ASN A 63 -2.56 -0.82 15.73
N VAL A 64 -1.55 0.07 15.72
CA VAL A 64 -1.33 1.02 16.81
C VAL A 64 -2.25 2.25 16.70
N ASP A 65 -2.29 3.07 17.74
CA ASP A 65 -3.15 4.25 17.86
C ASP A 65 -2.93 5.33 16.79
N THR A 66 -1.81 5.28 16.06
CA THR A 66 -1.52 6.19 14.96
C THR A 66 -2.16 5.77 13.63
N VAL A 67 -2.88 4.66 13.62
CA VAL A 67 -3.56 4.11 12.44
C VAL A 67 -4.98 3.72 12.81
N PHE A 68 -5.94 4.08 11.96
CA PHE A 68 -7.30 3.55 12.01
C PHE A 68 -7.39 2.28 11.19
N TYR A 69 -8.31 1.37 11.56
CA TYR A 69 -8.75 0.29 10.68
C TYR A 69 -10.24 0.43 10.37
N THR A 70 -10.70 -0.24 9.33
CA THR A 70 -12.09 -0.18 8.86
C THR A 70 -12.77 -1.53 9.06
N GLU A 71 -13.95 -1.51 9.67
CA GLU A 71 -14.92 -2.61 9.60
C GLU A 71 -15.89 -2.29 8.47
N ILE A 72 -15.95 -3.17 7.47
CA ILE A 72 -16.63 -2.92 6.20
C ILE A 72 -17.85 -3.83 6.09
N ASP A 73 -18.98 -3.28 5.72
CA ASP A 73 -20.15 -4.07 5.32
C ASP A 73 -19.94 -4.57 3.88
N GLU A 74 -19.48 -5.81 3.76
CA GLU A 74 -19.19 -6.45 2.47
C GLU A 74 -20.44 -6.70 1.61
N SER A 75 -21.64 -6.59 2.19
CA SER A 75 -22.87 -6.61 1.41
C SER A 75 -23.09 -5.35 0.57
N LEU A 76 -22.37 -4.26 0.89
CA LEU A 76 -22.46 -2.96 0.23
C LEU A 76 -21.16 -2.59 -0.48
N VAL A 77 -20.00 -2.90 0.12
CA VAL A 77 -18.69 -2.43 -0.37
C VAL A 77 -17.66 -3.54 -0.34
N ILE A 78 -17.03 -3.80 -1.48
CA ILE A 78 -15.86 -4.67 -1.56
C ILE A 78 -14.66 -3.97 -0.89
N PRO A 79 -13.97 -4.59 0.08
CA PRO A 79 -12.88 -3.95 0.83
C PRO A 79 -11.78 -3.37 -0.05
N LYS A 80 -11.38 -4.08 -1.09
CA LYS A 80 -10.36 -3.62 -2.04
C LYS A 80 -10.84 -2.47 -2.93
N PHE A 81 -12.13 -2.42 -3.26
CA PHE A 81 -12.74 -1.27 -3.91
C PHE A 81 -12.68 -0.01 -3.03
N LEU A 82 -12.95 -0.16 -1.73
CA LEU A 82 -12.78 0.94 -0.77
C LEU A 82 -11.33 1.43 -0.74
N TYR A 83 -10.36 0.52 -0.71
CA TYR A 83 -8.94 0.86 -0.73
C TYR A 83 -8.58 1.73 -1.95
N TYR A 84 -8.90 1.30 -3.16
CA TYR A 84 -8.66 2.08 -4.38
C TYR A 84 -9.40 3.42 -4.37
N THR A 85 -10.65 3.43 -3.90
CA THR A 85 -11.44 4.66 -3.78
C THR A 85 -10.78 5.66 -2.82
N LEU A 86 -10.28 5.21 -1.67
CA LEU A 86 -9.64 6.09 -0.70
C LEU A 86 -8.30 6.65 -1.19
N GLN A 87 -7.57 5.93 -2.01
CA GLN A 87 -6.34 6.45 -2.65
C GLN A 87 -6.62 7.70 -3.49
N THR A 88 -7.79 7.78 -4.15
CA THR A 88 -8.15 8.96 -4.96
C THR A 88 -8.56 10.18 -4.12
N LYS A 89 -8.80 10.01 -2.81
CA LYS A 89 -9.35 11.09 -1.97
C LYS A 89 -8.30 12.05 -1.41
N HIS A 90 -7.01 11.81 -1.67
CA HIS A 90 -5.93 12.67 -1.19
C HIS A 90 -6.08 13.05 0.29
N LEU A 91 -6.10 12.03 1.16
CA LEU A 91 -6.41 12.19 2.59
C LEU A 91 -5.44 13.15 3.30
N ASP A 92 -4.22 13.29 2.80
CA ASP A 92 -3.22 14.27 3.21
C ASP A 92 -3.73 15.71 3.11
N LYS A 93 -4.55 16.02 2.10
CA LYS A 93 -5.12 17.36 1.87
C LYS A 93 -6.35 17.68 2.72
N LEU A 94 -6.90 16.71 3.43
CA LEU A 94 -8.07 16.91 4.30
C LEU A 94 -7.71 17.58 5.63
N ASN A 95 -6.44 17.59 5.98
CA ASN A 95 -5.95 18.27 7.18
C ASN A 95 -5.75 19.77 6.90
N LYS A 96 -6.60 20.61 7.51
CA LYS A 96 -6.54 22.07 7.40
C LYS A 96 -5.85 22.75 8.58
N ALA A 97 -5.36 22.00 9.56
CA ALA A 97 -4.70 22.56 10.74
C ALA A 97 -3.21 22.84 10.44
N GLY A 98 -2.72 24.00 10.82
CA GLY A 98 -1.33 24.43 10.63
C GLY A 98 -0.29 23.73 11.55
N GLY A 99 -0.51 22.46 11.88
CA GLY A 99 0.34 21.65 12.74
C GLY A 99 0.69 20.29 12.11
N VAL A 100 1.09 19.33 12.94
CA VAL A 100 1.35 17.96 12.48
C VAL A 100 0.10 17.40 11.79
N PRO A 101 0.21 16.91 10.55
CA PRO A 101 -0.91 16.37 9.82
C PRO A 101 -1.61 15.27 10.62
N SER A 102 -2.90 15.43 10.88
CA SER A 102 -3.69 14.43 11.59
C SER A 102 -5.11 14.31 11.04
N LEU A 103 -5.57 13.07 10.88
CA LEU A 103 -6.94 12.75 10.53
C LEU A 103 -7.73 12.36 11.78
N THR A 104 -9.01 12.68 11.79
CA THR A 104 -9.96 12.25 12.81
C THR A 104 -11.05 11.38 12.20
N GLN A 105 -11.66 10.52 13.00
CA GLN A 105 -12.84 9.75 12.55
C GLN A 105 -13.95 10.67 12.02
N SER A 106 -14.15 11.83 12.65
CA SER A 106 -15.16 12.82 12.23
C SER A 106 -14.91 13.34 10.81
N ILE A 107 -13.65 13.58 10.42
CA ILE A 107 -13.28 13.99 9.06
C ILE A 107 -13.55 12.83 8.09
N LEU A 108 -13.11 11.64 8.42
CA LEU A 108 -13.24 10.46 7.56
C LEU A 108 -14.72 10.05 7.39
N ASN A 109 -15.53 10.13 8.42
CA ASN A 109 -16.96 9.83 8.37
C ASN A 109 -17.74 10.77 7.45
N LYS A 110 -17.26 12.01 7.26
CA LYS A 110 -17.85 12.99 6.34
C LYS A 110 -17.45 12.77 4.87
N LEU A 111 -16.51 11.86 4.58
CA LEU A 111 -16.14 11.56 3.20
C LEU A 111 -17.33 10.98 2.43
N VAL A 112 -17.59 11.56 1.28
CA VAL A 112 -18.57 11.04 0.33
C VAL A 112 -17.83 10.16 -0.67
N ILE A 113 -18.25 8.91 -0.75
CA ILE A 113 -17.81 7.94 -1.75
C ILE A 113 -19.01 7.46 -2.56
N SER A 114 -18.84 7.34 -3.87
CA SER A 114 -19.83 6.71 -4.73
C SER A 114 -19.65 5.19 -4.64
N ILE A 115 -20.74 4.49 -4.35
CA ILE A 115 -20.75 3.04 -4.23
C ILE A 115 -21.63 2.47 -5.36
N PRO A 116 -21.03 2.00 -6.46
CA PRO A 116 -21.76 1.34 -7.53
C PRO A 116 -22.21 -0.07 -7.10
N SER A 117 -22.89 -0.80 -7.96
CA SER A 117 -23.28 -2.18 -7.67
C SER A 117 -22.07 -3.06 -7.37
N LEU A 118 -22.22 -4.11 -6.56
CA LEU A 118 -21.12 -5.04 -6.23
C LEU A 118 -20.50 -5.67 -7.49
N LYS A 119 -21.30 -5.86 -8.54
CA LYS A 119 -20.80 -6.35 -9.83
C LYS A 119 -19.83 -5.36 -10.48
N GLU A 120 -20.17 -4.09 -10.49
CA GLU A 120 -19.30 -3.02 -11.03
C GLU A 120 -18.06 -2.83 -10.17
N GLN A 121 -18.21 -2.83 -8.83
CA GLN A 121 -17.06 -2.79 -7.92
C GLN A 121 -16.06 -3.91 -8.22
N LYS A 122 -16.56 -5.14 -8.41
CA LYS A 122 -15.72 -6.30 -8.75
C LYS A 122 -14.97 -6.11 -10.08
N GLN A 123 -15.62 -5.58 -11.10
CA GLN A 123 -14.97 -5.29 -12.39
C GLN A 123 -13.88 -4.21 -12.25
N ILE A 124 -14.15 -3.16 -11.47
CA ILE A 124 -13.17 -2.10 -11.20
C ILE A 124 -11.95 -2.69 -10.48
N VAL A 125 -12.15 -3.47 -9.42
CA VAL A 125 -11.07 -4.11 -8.67
C VAL A 125 -10.23 -5.00 -9.58
N LEU A 126 -10.84 -5.89 -10.36
CA LEU A 126 -10.12 -6.77 -11.29
C LEU A 126 -9.28 -5.99 -12.32
N THR A 127 -9.79 -4.86 -12.79
CA THR A 127 -9.08 -4.02 -13.75
C THR A 127 -7.88 -3.33 -13.10
N LEU A 128 -8.07 -2.74 -11.91
CA LEU A 128 -7.00 -2.05 -11.19
C LEU A 128 -5.91 -3.02 -10.71
N ASP A 129 -6.29 -4.22 -10.26
CA ASP A 129 -5.34 -5.28 -9.88
C ASP A 129 -4.42 -5.66 -11.04
N ARG A 130 -4.96 -5.76 -12.26
CA ARG A 130 -4.15 -6.05 -13.46
C ARG A 130 -3.15 -4.94 -13.76
N PHE A 131 -3.57 -3.67 -13.65
CA PHE A 131 -2.66 -2.55 -13.83
C PHE A 131 -1.56 -2.51 -12.76
N ASP A 132 -1.92 -2.73 -11.51
CA ASP A 132 -0.97 -2.74 -10.39
C ASP A 132 0.08 -3.85 -10.58
N GLN A 133 -0.36 -5.05 -10.98
CA GLN A 133 0.54 -6.15 -11.31
C GLN A 133 1.46 -5.81 -12.47
N GLN A 134 0.94 -5.27 -13.58
CA GLN A 134 1.76 -4.88 -14.73
C GLN A 134 2.78 -3.80 -14.39
N CYS A 135 2.43 -2.82 -13.55
CA CYS A 135 3.36 -1.79 -13.10
C CYS A 135 4.48 -2.39 -12.24
N ASN A 136 4.17 -3.34 -11.37
CA ASN A 136 5.15 -4.01 -10.54
C ASN A 136 6.08 -4.91 -11.39
N ASP A 137 5.53 -5.68 -12.33
CA ASP A 137 6.31 -6.51 -13.25
C ASP A 137 7.31 -5.67 -14.08
N ILE A 138 6.88 -4.49 -14.56
CA ILE A 138 7.75 -3.56 -15.30
C ILE A 138 8.85 -3.00 -14.39
N SER A 139 8.53 -2.63 -13.15
CA SER A 139 9.51 -2.07 -12.22
C SER A 139 10.57 -3.09 -11.77
N GLU A 140 10.23 -4.37 -11.71
CA GLU A 140 11.19 -5.44 -11.40
C GLU A 140 11.99 -5.88 -12.63
N GLY A 141 11.40 -5.87 -13.82
CA GLY A 141 12.04 -6.28 -15.06
C GLY A 141 13.07 -5.29 -15.62
N LEU A 142 12.78 -3.99 -15.55
CA LEU A 142 13.64 -2.95 -16.10
C LEU A 142 15.07 -2.91 -15.54
N PRO A 143 15.31 -2.99 -14.23
CA PRO A 143 16.67 -3.01 -13.68
C PRO A 143 17.49 -4.21 -14.17
N ALA A 144 16.91 -5.39 -14.26
CA ALA A 144 17.56 -6.59 -14.74
C ALA A 144 17.91 -6.50 -16.24
N GLU A 145 17.02 -5.90 -17.05
CA GLU A 145 17.30 -5.67 -18.48
C GLU A 145 18.40 -4.64 -18.69
N ILE A 146 18.43 -3.56 -17.91
CA ILE A 146 19.51 -2.55 -17.96
C ILE A 146 20.84 -3.19 -17.63
N GLU A 147 20.92 -3.99 -16.57
CA GLU A 147 22.15 -4.69 -16.18
C GLU A 147 22.61 -5.67 -17.26
N ALA A 148 21.70 -6.43 -17.87
CA ALA A 148 22.03 -7.35 -18.97
C ALA A 148 22.56 -6.61 -20.20
N ARG A 149 21.97 -5.49 -20.60
CA ARG A 149 22.42 -4.64 -21.69
C ARG A 149 23.79 -4.00 -21.41
N GLN A 150 24.03 -3.59 -20.19
CA GLN A 150 25.34 -3.05 -19.79
C GLN A 150 26.44 -4.08 -19.88
N LYS A 151 26.23 -5.30 -19.40
CA LYS A 151 27.19 -6.43 -19.56
C LYS A 151 27.44 -6.76 -21.02
N GLN A 152 26.39 -6.74 -21.86
CA GLN A 152 26.54 -6.95 -23.31
C GLN A 152 27.36 -5.85 -23.98
N TYR A 153 27.12 -4.58 -23.62
CA TYR A 153 27.87 -3.44 -24.10
C TYR A 153 29.36 -3.56 -23.71
N GLU A 154 29.68 -3.85 -22.46
CA GLU A 154 31.05 -4.01 -21.96
C GLU A 154 31.78 -5.13 -22.72
N TYR A 155 31.14 -6.27 -22.92
CA TYR A 155 31.69 -7.39 -23.66
C TYR A 155 32.07 -7.00 -25.12
N TYR A 156 31.15 -6.36 -25.84
CA TYR A 156 31.43 -5.96 -27.23
C TYR A 156 32.44 -4.81 -27.32
N ARG A 157 32.40 -3.86 -26.41
CA ARG A 157 33.37 -2.78 -26.31
C ARG A 157 34.81 -3.37 -26.18
N ASP A 158 35.00 -4.25 -25.22
CA ASP A 158 36.32 -4.84 -24.97
C ASP A 158 36.78 -5.69 -26.16
N LYS A 159 35.89 -6.43 -26.79
CA LYS A 159 36.20 -7.22 -27.99
C LYS A 159 36.56 -6.35 -29.18
N LEU A 160 35.90 -5.23 -29.41
CA LEU A 160 36.13 -4.33 -30.52
C LEU A 160 37.41 -3.48 -30.35
N LEU A 161 37.80 -3.18 -29.11
CA LEU A 161 38.96 -2.36 -28.81
C LEU A 161 40.22 -3.18 -28.52
N THR A 162 40.19 -4.50 -28.59
CA THR A 162 41.33 -5.36 -28.45
C THR A 162 42.05 -5.49 -29.80
N PHE A 163 42.99 -4.56 -30.08
CA PHE A 163 43.84 -4.60 -31.29
C PHE A 163 45.16 -5.33 -31.03
N LYS A 164 45.62 -6.09 -32.00
CA LYS A 164 47.02 -6.52 -32.02
C LYS A 164 47.89 -5.35 -32.52
N PRO A 165 48.99 -5.00 -31.85
CA PRO A 165 49.88 -3.96 -32.33
C PRO A 165 50.39 -4.35 -33.73
N LEU A 166 50.42 -3.39 -34.66
CA LEU A 166 51.05 -3.54 -35.95
C LEU A 166 52.54 -3.82 -35.70
N LYS A 167 53.05 -4.91 -36.27
CA LYS A 167 54.51 -5.14 -36.27
C LYS A 167 55.15 -4.02 -37.13
N GLU A 168 55.94 -3.19 -36.49
CA GLU A 168 56.87 -2.30 -37.24
C GLU A 168 57.83 -3.17 -38.07
N ASN A 169 57.86 -2.95 -39.41
CA ASN A 169 58.79 -3.54 -40.31
C ASN A 169 60.09 -2.77 -40.25
#